data_92632d9e5ed76b85d003823047472f8f
#
_entry.id   92632d9e5ed76b85d003823047472f8f
#
_cell.length_a   1.000
_cell.length_b   1.000
_cell.length_c   1.000
_cell.angle_alpha   90.00
_cell.angle_beta   90.00
_cell.angle_gamma   90.00
#
_symmetry.space_group_name_H-M   'P 1'
#
loop_
_entity.id
_entity.type
_entity.pdbx_description
1 polymer ?
#
loop_
_entity_poly.entity_id
_entity_poly.type
_entity_poly.pdbx_seq_one_letter_code
_entity_poly.pdbx_strand_id
1 'polypeptide(L)'
;MSITGIDRVVFGVEDLAACERFYADFGLKLLRKSDVSLDYETINGCEVAIRLASDPSLPPAIEPGPTLRQVIWSAQDENDMARCRTLLTSTPAFAENDNTVFGVDPNGLSIGVRVSRKRDVQISGTPANTWDKAARVDQASPTYDRAEPIEVGHVVFFTSDLAAMTQFYESLGFCMSDRYPGRGHFMRTSARGGHHDVFFLQTPDAKKGLNHVAFTVRDIHEVFGGGMHMSRCGWKTQLGPGKHPISSAIFWYFENPAGALAEYYADEDVLTENWTPRDFQPGPTAFAEWAITGGIDGNTRRQQAAGEAPDGKFITDRR
;
A
#
# COMPACT_ATOMS: atom_id res chain seq x y z
N MET A 1 -17.12 13.18 -8.91
CA MET A 1 -16.06 12.38 -9.57
C MET A 1 -15.77 11.24 -8.62
N SER A 2 -15.84 10.01 -9.11
CA SER A 2 -15.67 8.82 -8.26
C SER A 2 -14.53 7.96 -8.80
N ILE A 3 -13.35 8.15 -8.22
CA ILE A 3 -12.27 7.17 -8.27
C ILE A 3 -12.59 6.11 -7.22
N THR A 4 -12.36 4.84 -7.53
CA THR A 4 -12.73 3.69 -6.68
C THR A 4 -11.51 2.86 -6.25
N GLY A 5 -10.36 3.52 -6.10
CA GLY A 5 -9.10 2.89 -5.71
C GLY A 5 -8.14 2.63 -6.86
N ILE A 6 -7.15 1.80 -6.61
CA ILE A 6 -6.11 1.43 -7.57
C ILE A 6 -6.59 0.26 -8.41
N ASP A 7 -6.35 0.32 -9.72
CA ASP A 7 -6.67 -0.74 -10.68
C ASP A 7 -5.42 -1.50 -11.13
N ARG A 8 -4.28 -0.79 -11.22
CA ARG A 8 -3.01 -1.38 -11.62
C ARG A 8 -1.82 -0.58 -11.11
N VAL A 9 -0.74 -1.28 -10.77
CA VAL A 9 0.60 -0.71 -10.53
C VAL A 9 1.61 -1.33 -11.49
N VAL A 10 2.58 -0.54 -11.97
CA VAL A 10 3.62 -0.99 -12.90
C VAL A 10 4.99 -0.64 -12.34
N PHE A 11 5.84 -1.64 -12.18
CA PHE A 11 7.22 -1.49 -11.72
C PHE A 11 8.21 -1.68 -12.86
N GLY A 12 9.30 -0.92 -12.84
CA GLY A 12 10.49 -1.16 -13.63
C GLY A 12 11.60 -1.71 -12.75
N VAL A 13 12.13 -2.89 -13.07
CA VAL A 13 13.06 -3.64 -12.22
C VAL A 13 14.29 -4.11 -13.00
N GLU A 14 15.36 -4.43 -12.27
CA GLU A 14 16.56 -5.01 -12.83
C GLU A 14 16.58 -6.55 -12.73
N ASP A 15 15.99 -7.11 -11.67
CA ASP A 15 15.97 -8.54 -11.37
C ASP A 15 14.53 -9.10 -11.35
N LEU A 16 14.08 -9.60 -12.52
CA LEU A 16 12.78 -10.26 -12.64
C LEU A 16 12.68 -11.54 -11.80
N ALA A 17 13.79 -12.28 -11.65
CA ALA A 17 13.77 -13.56 -10.94
C ALA A 17 13.56 -13.35 -9.43
N ALA A 18 14.20 -12.33 -8.85
CA ALA A 18 13.94 -11.95 -7.47
C ALA A 18 12.49 -11.49 -7.27
N CYS A 19 11.95 -10.69 -8.20
CA CYS A 19 10.55 -10.24 -8.16
C CYS A 19 9.57 -11.41 -8.31
N GLU A 20 9.84 -12.35 -9.21
CA GLU A 20 9.02 -13.55 -9.38
C GLU A 20 8.89 -14.34 -8.08
N ARG A 21 10.02 -14.61 -7.42
CA ARG A 21 10.07 -15.30 -6.14
C ARG A 21 9.30 -14.53 -5.06
N PHE A 22 9.58 -13.20 -4.96
CA PHE A 22 8.95 -12.35 -3.97
C PHE A 22 7.43 -12.35 -4.08
N TYR A 23 6.89 -12.04 -5.26
CA TYR A 23 5.43 -11.91 -5.43
C TYR A 23 4.70 -13.25 -5.40
N ALA A 24 5.38 -14.36 -5.75
CA ALA A 24 4.85 -15.71 -5.52
C ALA A 24 4.74 -16.00 -4.02
N ASP A 25 5.78 -15.73 -3.23
CA ASP A 25 5.76 -15.89 -1.77
C ASP A 25 4.80 -14.90 -1.10
N PHE A 26 4.71 -13.67 -1.63
CA PHE A 26 3.78 -12.62 -1.20
C PHE A 26 2.30 -12.94 -1.47
N GLY A 27 2.02 -13.99 -2.22
CA GLY A 27 0.67 -14.53 -2.42
C GLY A 27 -0.10 -13.94 -3.60
N LEU A 28 0.55 -13.24 -4.51
CA LEU A 28 -0.09 -12.79 -5.74
C LEU A 28 -0.21 -13.94 -6.75
N LYS A 29 -1.28 -13.93 -7.52
CA LYS A 29 -1.50 -14.89 -8.59
C LYS A 29 -0.82 -14.46 -9.87
N LEU A 30 0.14 -15.26 -10.36
CA LEU A 30 0.78 -15.03 -11.65
C LEU A 30 -0.20 -15.29 -12.78
N LEU A 31 -0.39 -14.31 -13.67
CA LEU A 31 -1.23 -14.38 -14.86
C LEU A 31 -0.43 -14.68 -16.12
N ARG A 32 0.67 -13.97 -16.30
CA ARG A 32 1.53 -14.08 -17.48
C ARG A 32 2.98 -13.88 -17.09
N LYS A 33 3.86 -14.56 -17.80
CA LYS A 33 5.32 -14.46 -17.67
C LYS A 33 5.98 -14.48 -19.03
N SER A 34 7.00 -13.65 -19.20
CA SER A 34 7.95 -13.71 -20.31
C SER A 34 9.37 -13.45 -19.80
N ASP A 35 10.34 -13.42 -20.67
CA ASP A 35 11.73 -13.12 -20.30
C ASP A 35 11.94 -11.66 -19.85
N VAL A 36 10.97 -10.77 -20.12
CA VAL A 36 11.06 -9.34 -19.83
C VAL A 36 9.93 -8.82 -18.96
N SER A 37 8.98 -9.66 -18.58
CA SER A 37 7.78 -9.23 -17.86
C SER A 37 7.15 -10.30 -16.99
N LEU A 38 6.49 -9.84 -15.90
CA LEU A 38 5.61 -10.64 -15.05
C LEU A 38 4.33 -9.83 -14.83
N ASP A 39 3.18 -10.46 -14.99
CA ASP A 39 1.88 -9.87 -14.67
C ASP A 39 1.20 -10.71 -13.60
N TYR A 40 0.86 -10.06 -12.49
CA TYR A 40 0.14 -10.66 -11.37
C TYR A 40 -1.21 -10.00 -11.17
N GLU A 41 -2.10 -10.68 -10.46
CA GLU A 41 -3.33 -10.10 -9.94
C GLU A 41 -3.53 -10.44 -8.46
N THR A 42 -4.24 -9.56 -7.77
CA THR A 42 -4.85 -9.80 -6.47
C THR A 42 -6.19 -10.52 -6.61
N ILE A 43 -6.82 -10.91 -5.49
CA ILE A 43 -8.12 -11.64 -5.53
C ILE A 43 -9.18 -10.84 -6.28
N ASN A 44 -9.28 -9.51 -6.06
CA ASN A 44 -10.27 -8.67 -6.74
C ASN A 44 -9.85 -8.24 -8.16
N GLY A 45 -8.65 -8.63 -8.61
CA GLY A 45 -8.17 -8.36 -9.97
C GLY A 45 -7.39 -7.07 -10.13
N CYS A 46 -6.95 -6.40 -9.05
CA CYS A 46 -5.93 -5.37 -9.19
C CYS A 46 -4.68 -5.97 -9.83
N GLU A 47 -4.15 -5.32 -10.84
CA GLU A 47 -2.99 -5.81 -11.57
C GLU A 47 -1.68 -5.29 -10.95
N VAL A 48 -0.68 -6.17 -10.82
CA VAL A 48 0.70 -5.81 -10.48
C VAL A 48 1.59 -6.25 -11.63
N ALA A 49 2.07 -5.29 -12.41
CA ALA A 49 2.89 -5.52 -13.59
C ALA A 49 4.36 -5.20 -13.30
N ILE A 50 5.22 -6.16 -13.56
CA ILE A 50 6.67 -6.03 -13.40
C ILE A 50 7.29 -6.09 -14.78
N ARG A 51 8.17 -5.16 -15.11
CA ARG A 51 8.86 -5.05 -16.40
C ARG A 51 10.35 -4.85 -16.16
N LEU A 52 11.20 -5.34 -17.04
CA LEU A 52 12.60 -4.92 -17.00
C LEU A 52 12.71 -3.41 -17.15
N ALA A 53 13.58 -2.77 -16.39
CA ALA A 53 13.79 -1.32 -16.45
C ALA A 53 14.23 -0.82 -17.83
N SER A 54 14.78 -1.71 -18.66
CA SER A 54 15.15 -1.46 -20.05
C SER A 54 13.99 -1.53 -21.05
N ASP A 55 12.78 -1.89 -20.62
CA ASP A 55 11.60 -1.93 -21.48
C ASP A 55 11.26 -0.51 -21.94
N PRO A 56 11.33 -0.21 -23.26
CA PRO A 56 11.10 1.12 -23.79
C PRO A 56 9.62 1.58 -23.65
N SER A 57 8.71 0.70 -23.34
CA SER A 57 7.31 1.04 -23.11
C SER A 57 7.03 1.59 -21.71
N LEU A 58 7.99 1.45 -20.77
CA LEU A 58 7.85 1.99 -19.42
C LEU A 58 7.90 3.52 -19.41
N PRO A 59 7.03 4.19 -18.66
CA PRO A 59 7.19 5.61 -18.36
C PRO A 59 8.53 5.90 -17.67
N PRO A 60 9.05 7.13 -17.74
CA PRO A 60 10.25 7.54 -17.03
C PRO A 60 10.16 7.24 -15.52
N ALA A 61 11.28 6.84 -14.92
CA ALA A 61 11.38 6.72 -13.46
C ALA A 61 11.47 8.11 -12.82
N ILE A 62 10.84 8.26 -11.64
CA ILE A 62 10.96 9.49 -10.83
C ILE A 62 12.11 9.43 -9.82
N GLU A 63 12.74 8.27 -9.70
CA GLU A 63 13.89 7.99 -8.82
C GLU A 63 14.78 6.90 -9.42
N PRO A 64 16.05 6.77 -8.99
CA PRO A 64 16.97 5.73 -9.46
C PRO A 64 16.60 4.32 -8.96
N GLY A 65 17.05 3.30 -9.70
CA GLY A 65 16.91 1.89 -9.35
C GLY A 65 15.52 1.30 -9.61
N PRO A 66 15.25 0.09 -9.08
CA PRO A 66 13.93 -0.53 -9.15
C PRO A 66 12.89 0.35 -8.47
N THR A 67 11.81 0.66 -9.16
CA THR A 67 10.77 1.54 -8.60
C THR A 67 9.45 1.43 -9.36
N LEU A 68 8.41 1.98 -8.75
CA LEU A 68 7.11 2.18 -9.37
C LEU A 68 7.22 3.20 -10.53
N ARG A 69 6.67 2.84 -11.68
CA ARG A 69 6.70 3.66 -12.90
C ARG A 69 5.33 4.26 -13.23
N GLN A 70 4.27 3.62 -12.77
CA GLN A 70 2.92 4.05 -13.09
C GLN A 70 1.91 3.50 -12.08
N VAL A 71 0.88 4.33 -11.79
CA VAL A 71 -0.35 3.92 -11.10
C VAL A 71 -1.52 4.17 -12.03
N ILE A 72 -2.40 3.17 -12.18
CA ILE A 72 -3.68 3.34 -12.87
C ILE A 72 -4.80 3.30 -11.83
N TRP A 73 -5.56 4.38 -11.77
CA TRP A 73 -6.71 4.56 -10.88
C TRP A 73 -7.98 4.05 -11.56
N SER A 74 -8.88 3.48 -10.77
CA SER A 74 -10.19 3.02 -11.21
C SER A 74 -11.20 4.15 -11.19
N ALA A 75 -11.76 4.54 -12.34
CA ALA A 75 -12.99 5.33 -12.39
C ALA A 75 -14.21 4.42 -12.19
N GLN A 76 -15.28 4.94 -11.59
CA GLN A 76 -16.50 4.18 -11.40
C GLN A 76 -17.18 3.88 -12.74
N ASP A 77 -17.22 4.86 -13.63
CA ASP A 77 -17.88 4.77 -14.94
C ASP A 77 -17.19 5.67 -15.99
N GLU A 78 -17.72 5.62 -17.23
CA GLU A 78 -17.22 6.42 -18.35
C GLU A 78 -17.38 7.95 -18.14
N ASN A 79 -18.36 8.41 -17.36
CA ASN A 79 -18.54 9.83 -17.08
C ASN A 79 -17.44 10.34 -16.16
N ASP A 80 -17.09 9.55 -15.14
CA ASP A 80 -16.00 9.85 -14.23
C ASP A 80 -14.65 9.80 -14.95
N MET A 81 -14.44 8.81 -15.83
CA MET A 81 -13.27 8.76 -16.70
C MET A 81 -13.17 9.99 -17.62
N ALA A 82 -14.27 10.45 -18.22
CA ALA A 82 -14.28 11.64 -19.07
C ALA A 82 -13.90 12.91 -18.31
N ARG A 83 -14.29 13.04 -17.04
CA ARG A 83 -13.86 14.15 -16.16
C ARG A 83 -12.37 14.11 -15.88
N CYS A 84 -11.83 12.93 -15.56
CA CYS A 84 -10.39 12.74 -15.38
C CYS A 84 -9.61 13.04 -16.67
N ARG A 85 -10.14 12.64 -17.84
CA ARG A 85 -9.58 12.99 -19.16
C ARG A 85 -9.39 14.49 -19.30
N THR A 86 -10.43 15.28 -18.99
CA THR A 86 -10.36 16.74 -19.08
C THR A 86 -9.23 17.32 -18.22
N LEU A 87 -9.03 16.79 -17.02
CA LEU A 87 -7.94 17.23 -16.13
C LEU A 87 -6.58 16.81 -16.66
N LEU A 88 -6.43 15.55 -17.07
CA LEU A 88 -5.16 14.99 -17.52
C LEU A 88 -4.70 15.57 -18.85
N THR A 89 -5.62 16.06 -19.72
CA THR A 89 -5.27 16.72 -21.01
C THR A 89 -4.33 17.91 -20.81
N SER A 90 -4.38 18.57 -19.66
CA SER A 90 -3.50 19.71 -19.35
C SER A 90 -2.14 19.30 -18.79
N THR A 91 -1.92 18.01 -18.49
CA THR A 91 -0.65 17.51 -17.93
C THR A 91 0.34 17.17 -19.04
N PRO A 92 1.65 17.24 -18.78
CA PRO A 92 2.65 16.66 -19.68
C PRO A 92 2.40 15.18 -19.95
N ALA A 93 2.85 14.69 -21.12
CA ALA A 93 2.72 13.30 -21.52
C ALA A 93 1.27 12.76 -21.55
N PHE A 94 0.29 13.64 -21.78
CA PHE A 94 -1.08 13.19 -22.04
C PHE A 94 -1.13 12.19 -23.19
N ALA A 95 -1.80 11.07 -22.99
CA ALA A 95 -2.01 10.02 -23.97
C ALA A 95 -3.29 9.24 -23.67
N GLU A 96 -3.84 8.59 -24.68
CA GLU A 96 -4.95 7.65 -24.54
C GLU A 96 -4.63 6.37 -25.30
N ASN A 97 -4.76 5.24 -24.64
CA ASN A 97 -4.73 3.92 -25.28
C ASN A 97 -5.46 2.88 -24.41
N ASP A 98 -5.90 1.77 -24.99
CA ASP A 98 -6.56 0.65 -24.31
C ASP A 98 -7.61 1.10 -23.27
N ASN A 99 -8.46 2.05 -23.63
CA ASN A 99 -9.49 2.65 -22.77
C ASN A 99 -8.91 3.24 -21.45
N THR A 100 -7.68 3.69 -21.45
CA THR A 100 -7.02 4.34 -20.35
C THR A 100 -6.54 5.72 -20.77
N VAL A 101 -6.79 6.71 -19.94
CA VAL A 101 -6.31 8.07 -20.10
C VAL A 101 -5.08 8.25 -19.22
N PHE A 102 -3.98 8.73 -19.79
CA PHE A 102 -2.70 8.92 -19.10
C PHE A 102 -2.31 10.37 -18.97
N GLY A 103 -1.53 10.65 -17.96
CA GLY A 103 -0.86 11.91 -17.71
C GLY A 103 0.25 11.72 -16.69
N VAL A 104 0.75 12.82 -16.12
CA VAL A 104 1.73 12.78 -15.04
C VAL A 104 1.26 13.65 -13.87
N ASP A 105 1.56 13.20 -12.66
CA ASP A 105 1.34 13.97 -11.44
C ASP A 105 2.46 15.02 -11.23
N PRO A 106 2.36 15.92 -10.24
CA PRO A 106 3.40 16.92 -9.95
C PRO A 106 4.77 16.34 -9.54
N ASN A 107 4.83 15.09 -9.09
CA ASN A 107 6.11 14.39 -8.88
C ASN A 107 6.76 13.98 -10.22
N GLY A 108 5.98 13.94 -11.32
CA GLY A 108 6.40 13.42 -12.61
C GLY A 108 6.10 11.93 -12.80
N LEU A 109 5.40 11.30 -11.85
CA LEU A 109 4.97 9.91 -11.96
C LEU A 109 3.88 9.80 -13.03
N SER A 110 4.00 8.81 -13.91
CA SER A 110 2.92 8.46 -14.81
C SER A 110 1.71 7.95 -14.03
N ILE A 111 0.56 8.56 -14.28
CA ILE A 111 -0.72 8.07 -13.78
C ILE A 111 -1.65 7.78 -14.95
N GLY A 112 -2.53 6.81 -14.76
CA GLY A 112 -3.61 6.52 -15.68
C GLY A 112 -4.95 6.50 -14.96
N VAL A 113 -6.03 6.66 -15.73
CA VAL A 113 -7.40 6.45 -15.25
C VAL A 113 -8.15 5.61 -16.27
N ARG A 114 -8.80 4.57 -15.83
CA ARG A 114 -9.70 3.73 -16.65
C ARG A 114 -10.93 3.34 -15.85
N VAL A 115 -12.00 2.94 -16.54
CA VAL A 115 -13.14 2.31 -15.85
C VAL A 115 -12.66 1.03 -15.18
N SER A 116 -13.06 0.85 -13.93
CA SER A 116 -12.58 -0.25 -13.07
C SER A 116 -12.73 -1.61 -13.74
N ARG A 117 -11.67 -2.42 -13.69
CA ARG A 117 -11.68 -3.84 -14.09
C ARG A 117 -11.71 -4.78 -12.89
N LYS A 118 -11.80 -4.22 -11.67
CA LYS A 118 -11.88 -5.01 -10.44
C LYS A 118 -13.16 -5.81 -10.37
N ARG A 119 -13.08 -6.98 -9.75
CA ARG A 119 -14.20 -7.89 -9.50
C ARG A 119 -14.73 -7.68 -8.09
N ASP A 120 -16.05 -7.76 -7.92
CA ASP A 120 -16.63 -7.89 -6.59
C ASP A 120 -16.25 -9.24 -5.98
N VAL A 121 -15.69 -9.20 -4.77
CA VAL A 121 -15.29 -10.40 -4.04
C VAL A 121 -15.94 -10.43 -2.67
N GLN A 122 -16.30 -11.63 -2.21
CA GLN A 122 -16.89 -11.84 -0.89
C GLN A 122 -15.88 -12.60 -0.03
N ILE A 123 -15.22 -11.90 0.87
CA ILE A 123 -14.22 -12.46 1.79
C ILE A 123 -14.70 -12.24 3.21
N SER A 124 -14.97 -13.33 3.91
CA SER A 124 -15.35 -13.27 5.32
C SER A 124 -14.10 -13.18 6.19
N GLY A 125 -14.13 -12.29 7.17
CA GLY A 125 -13.10 -12.22 8.21
C GLY A 125 -13.07 -13.48 9.07
N THR A 126 -11.96 -13.71 9.73
CA THR A 126 -11.80 -14.81 10.70
C THR A 126 -12.72 -14.59 11.89
N PRO A 127 -13.60 -15.53 12.23
CA PRO A 127 -14.46 -15.38 13.39
C PRO A 127 -13.62 -15.21 14.66
N ALA A 128 -13.82 -14.11 15.38
CA ALA A 128 -13.11 -13.79 16.62
C ALA A 128 -14.06 -13.81 17.83
N ASN A 129 -13.65 -14.47 18.90
CA ASN A 129 -14.37 -14.39 20.18
C ASN A 129 -13.97 -13.10 20.89
N THR A 130 -14.96 -12.32 21.30
CA THR A 130 -14.80 -11.18 22.21
C THR A 130 -15.39 -11.51 23.58
N TRP A 131 -15.11 -10.70 24.59
CA TRP A 131 -15.62 -10.93 25.94
C TRP A 131 -17.14 -11.07 26.01
N ASP A 132 -17.84 -10.26 25.23
CA ASP A 132 -19.31 -10.18 25.18
C ASP A 132 -19.96 -11.07 24.12
N LYS A 133 -19.15 -11.64 23.20
CA LYS A 133 -19.66 -12.44 22.06
C LYS A 133 -18.72 -13.57 21.68
N ALA A 134 -19.21 -14.80 21.77
CA ALA A 134 -18.55 -15.97 21.22
C ALA A 134 -18.98 -16.18 19.76
N ALA A 135 -18.09 -15.91 18.83
CA ALA A 135 -18.29 -16.19 17.40
C ALA A 135 -17.92 -17.65 17.06
N ARG A 136 -17.12 -18.32 17.92
CA ARG A 136 -16.72 -19.74 17.78
C ARG A 136 -17.00 -20.46 19.10
N VAL A 137 -17.85 -21.50 19.04
CA VAL A 137 -18.15 -22.40 20.14
C VAL A 137 -17.77 -23.80 19.68
N ASP A 138 -16.95 -24.51 20.44
CA ASP A 138 -16.42 -25.85 20.12
C ASP A 138 -15.75 -25.93 18.75
N GLN A 139 -15.22 -24.79 18.27
CA GLN A 139 -14.55 -24.62 16.99
C GLN A 139 -13.21 -23.90 17.16
N ALA A 140 -12.14 -24.49 16.60
CA ALA A 140 -10.84 -23.85 16.53
C ALA A 140 -10.85 -22.63 15.59
N SER A 141 -9.99 -21.64 15.85
CA SER A 141 -9.76 -20.56 14.91
C SER A 141 -9.06 -21.11 13.66
N PRO A 142 -9.44 -20.66 12.47
CA PRO A 142 -8.63 -20.90 11.27
C PRO A 142 -7.20 -20.41 11.44
N THR A 143 -6.27 -21.09 10.78
CA THR A 143 -4.86 -20.66 10.64
C THR A 143 -4.56 -20.36 9.18
N TYR A 144 -3.73 -19.37 8.94
CA TYR A 144 -3.30 -18.97 7.61
C TYR A 144 -1.81 -19.20 7.48
N ASP A 145 -1.41 -20.07 6.54
CA ASP A 145 -0.01 -20.40 6.31
C ASP A 145 0.68 -19.34 5.44
N ARG A 146 -0.10 -18.54 4.71
CA ARG A 146 0.33 -17.43 3.84
C ARG A 146 -0.79 -16.40 3.71
N ALA A 147 -0.48 -15.22 3.20
CA ALA A 147 -1.49 -14.23 2.80
C ALA A 147 -1.94 -14.44 1.34
N GLU A 148 -3.15 -14.00 1.06
CA GLU A 148 -3.72 -13.88 -0.28
C GLU A 148 -4.25 -12.46 -0.46
N PRO A 149 -3.43 -11.51 -0.99
CA PRO A 149 -3.81 -10.11 -1.12
C PRO A 149 -5.12 -9.93 -1.89
N ILE A 150 -6.04 -9.18 -1.29
CA ILE A 150 -7.38 -8.92 -1.85
C ILE A 150 -7.30 -7.86 -2.93
N GLU A 151 -6.58 -6.76 -2.64
CA GLU A 151 -6.39 -5.63 -3.55
C GLU A 151 -5.08 -4.89 -3.27
N VAL A 152 -4.67 -4.06 -4.22
CA VAL A 152 -3.70 -3.00 -3.96
C VAL A 152 -4.46 -1.87 -3.28
N GLY A 153 -4.30 -1.73 -1.97
CA GLY A 153 -5.10 -0.83 -1.17
C GLY A 153 -4.61 0.61 -1.23
N HIS A 154 -3.30 0.84 -1.09
CA HIS A 154 -2.76 2.18 -1.20
C HIS A 154 -1.31 2.23 -1.69
N VAL A 155 -0.89 3.44 -2.09
CA VAL A 155 0.49 3.76 -2.44
C VAL A 155 0.97 4.97 -1.64
N VAL A 156 2.24 4.97 -1.24
CA VAL A 156 2.84 6.08 -0.50
C VAL A 156 4.03 6.63 -1.24
N PHE A 157 4.05 7.94 -1.43
CA PHE A 157 5.09 8.65 -2.15
C PHE A 157 5.80 9.68 -1.28
N PHE A 158 7.11 9.77 -1.46
CA PHE A 158 7.84 10.97 -1.11
C PHE A 158 7.57 12.05 -2.16
N THR A 159 7.46 13.30 -1.71
CA THR A 159 7.26 14.44 -2.60
C THR A 159 8.10 15.63 -2.21
N SER A 160 8.50 16.41 -3.20
CA SER A 160 9.14 17.71 -2.98
C SER A 160 8.15 18.88 -2.83
N ASP A 161 6.89 18.66 -3.24
CA ASP A 161 5.83 19.69 -3.20
C ASP A 161 4.50 19.05 -2.77
N LEU A 162 4.28 19.02 -1.45
CA LEU A 162 3.08 18.44 -0.84
C LEU A 162 1.81 19.21 -1.26
N ALA A 163 1.90 20.53 -1.43
CA ALA A 163 0.75 21.34 -1.79
C ALA A 163 0.29 21.06 -3.23
N ALA A 164 1.23 21.01 -4.18
CA ALA A 164 0.93 20.69 -5.57
C ALA A 164 0.34 19.27 -5.72
N MET A 165 0.93 18.27 -5.02
CA MET A 165 0.39 16.90 -5.01
C MET A 165 -1.04 16.88 -4.47
N THR A 166 -1.28 17.50 -3.33
CA THR A 166 -2.61 17.54 -2.71
C THR A 166 -3.64 18.17 -3.65
N GLN A 167 -3.35 19.35 -4.18
CA GLN A 167 -4.25 20.05 -5.10
C GLN A 167 -4.55 19.22 -6.36
N PHE A 168 -3.54 18.57 -6.91
CA PHE A 168 -3.72 17.71 -8.08
C PHE A 168 -4.67 16.54 -7.81
N TYR A 169 -4.45 15.80 -6.71
CA TYR A 169 -5.31 14.66 -6.38
C TYR A 169 -6.70 15.08 -5.89
N GLU A 170 -6.84 16.23 -5.22
CA GLU A 170 -8.16 16.83 -4.95
C GLU A 170 -8.91 17.14 -6.24
N SER A 171 -8.23 17.64 -7.27
CA SER A 171 -8.86 17.88 -8.58
C SER A 171 -9.34 16.61 -9.28
N LEU A 172 -8.71 15.47 -8.99
CA LEU A 172 -9.15 14.13 -9.41
C LEU A 172 -10.28 13.57 -8.52
N GLY A 173 -10.70 14.29 -7.48
CA GLY A 173 -11.80 13.91 -6.60
C GLY A 173 -11.40 13.20 -5.31
N PHE A 174 -10.11 13.12 -5.00
CA PHE A 174 -9.66 12.57 -3.72
C PHE A 174 -10.04 13.48 -2.55
N CYS A 175 -10.32 12.87 -1.41
CA CYS A 175 -10.70 13.55 -0.17
C CYS A 175 -9.58 13.45 0.86
N MET A 176 -9.34 14.52 1.60
CA MET A 176 -8.43 14.50 2.75
C MET A 176 -8.97 13.60 3.85
N SER A 177 -8.12 12.73 4.38
CA SER A 177 -8.45 11.87 5.52
C SER A 177 -7.81 12.39 6.80
N ASP A 178 -6.49 12.48 6.86
CA ASP A 178 -5.74 13.00 8.00
C ASP A 178 -4.44 13.65 7.54
N ARG A 179 -3.75 14.38 8.43
CA ARG A 179 -2.53 15.12 8.08
C ARG A 179 -1.46 15.05 9.17
N TYR A 180 -0.23 15.11 8.73
CA TYR A 180 0.89 15.68 9.46
C TYR A 180 1.12 17.09 8.91
N PRO A 181 0.68 18.18 9.58
CA PRO A 181 0.76 19.54 9.04
C PRO A 181 2.15 19.89 8.51
N GLY A 182 2.22 20.30 7.23
CA GLY A 182 3.47 20.62 6.54
C GLY A 182 4.41 19.43 6.25
N ARG A 183 3.97 18.18 6.49
CA ARG A 183 4.81 16.99 6.33
C ARG A 183 4.14 15.85 5.56
N GLY A 184 2.83 15.69 5.65
CA GLY A 184 2.19 14.60 4.95
C GLY A 184 0.67 14.65 4.97
N HIS A 185 0.08 14.18 3.88
CA HIS A 185 -1.37 14.17 3.67
C HIS A 185 -1.84 12.77 3.26
N PHE A 186 -2.73 12.20 4.05
CA PHE A 186 -3.45 10.96 3.75
C PHE A 186 -4.73 11.31 2.99
N MET A 187 -4.91 10.73 1.81
CA MET A 187 -6.06 11.00 0.96
C MET A 187 -6.73 9.71 0.50
N ARG A 188 -8.05 9.70 0.47
CA ARG A 188 -8.87 8.59 -0.03
C ARG A 188 -9.56 8.96 -1.33
N THR A 189 -9.83 7.98 -2.18
CA THR A 189 -10.39 8.17 -3.53
C THR A 189 -11.84 8.64 -3.53
N SER A 190 -12.59 8.40 -2.44
CA SER A 190 -13.98 8.81 -2.32
C SER A 190 -14.34 9.24 -0.89
N ALA A 191 -15.50 9.88 -0.73
CA ALA A 191 -15.98 10.30 0.59
C ALA A 191 -16.19 9.12 1.54
N ARG A 192 -16.51 7.92 1.02
CA ARG A 192 -16.72 6.70 1.80
C ARG A 192 -15.76 5.61 1.32
N GLY A 193 -14.92 5.10 2.23
CA GLY A 193 -13.92 4.07 1.90
C GLY A 193 -12.98 3.81 3.07
N GLY A 194 -11.86 3.14 2.79
CA GLY A 194 -10.75 2.99 3.72
C GLY A 194 -10.14 4.35 4.09
N HIS A 195 -9.25 4.35 5.06
CA HIS A 195 -8.64 5.60 5.55
C HIS A 195 -7.89 6.33 4.42
N HIS A 196 -7.13 5.64 3.59
CA HIS A 196 -6.42 6.27 2.49
C HIS A 196 -6.11 5.30 1.34
N ASP A 197 -6.12 5.82 0.13
CA ASP A 197 -5.64 5.15 -1.08
C ASP A 197 -4.27 5.70 -1.50
N VAL A 198 -3.92 6.90 -1.03
CA VAL A 198 -2.61 7.51 -1.25
C VAL A 198 -2.16 8.33 -0.05
N PHE A 199 -0.86 8.29 0.24
CA PHE A 199 -0.23 9.17 1.22
C PHE A 199 0.98 9.87 0.60
N PHE A 200 1.06 11.19 0.75
CA PHE A 200 2.18 12.00 0.33
C PHE A 200 2.99 12.44 1.54
N LEU A 201 4.29 12.16 1.52
CA LEU A 201 5.21 12.49 2.59
C LEU A 201 6.32 13.41 2.07
N GLN A 202 6.37 14.64 2.58
CA GLN A 202 7.44 15.59 2.29
C GLN A 202 8.52 15.48 3.37
N THR A 203 9.72 15.05 2.94
CA THR A 203 10.89 14.96 3.81
C THR A 203 11.70 16.27 3.76
N PRO A 204 12.56 16.56 4.76
CA PRO A 204 13.37 17.79 4.77
C PRO A 204 14.30 17.95 3.56
N ASP A 205 14.77 16.84 2.99
CA ASP A 205 15.60 16.80 1.78
C ASP A 205 14.77 16.89 0.48
N ALA A 206 13.44 17.02 0.60
CA ALA A 206 12.51 17.17 -0.51
C ALA A 206 12.67 16.11 -1.61
N LYS A 207 13.04 14.87 -1.23
CA LYS A 207 13.16 13.75 -2.17
C LYS A 207 11.81 13.41 -2.79
N LYS A 208 11.86 12.83 -3.99
CA LYS A 208 10.72 12.20 -4.67
C LYS A 208 10.96 10.69 -4.74
N GLY A 209 9.91 9.91 -4.83
CA GLY A 209 10.02 8.47 -5.02
C GLY A 209 8.93 7.68 -4.32
N LEU A 210 9.00 6.37 -4.45
CA LEU A 210 8.11 5.44 -3.79
C LEU A 210 8.58 5.21 -2.35
N ASN A 211 7.65 5.22 -1.40
CA ASN A 211 7.89 4.71 -0.05
C ASN A 211 7.44 3.25 0.05
N HIS A 212 6.20 2.95 -0.30
CA HIS A 212 5.68 1.57 -0.36
C HIS A 212 4.42 1.44 -1.20
N VAL A 213 4.11 0.19 -1.54
CA VAL A 213 2.81 -0.24 -2.05
C VAL A 213 2.21 -1.21 -1.04
N ALA A 214 0.98 -0.96 -0.63
CA ALA A 214 0.27 -1.73 0.38
C ALA A 214 -0.84 -2.58 -0.21
N PHE A 215 -1.02 -3.75 0.37
CA PHE A 215 -1.97 -4.75 -0.06
C PHE A 215 -2.90 -5.11 1.08
N THR A 216 -4.19 -4.93 0.86
CA THR A 216 -5.21 -5.35 1.81
C THR A 216 -5.26 -6.87 1.88
N VAL A 217 -5.23 -7.41 3.07
CA VAL A 217 -5.47 -8.83 3.34
C VAL A 217 -6.73 -8.99 4.20
N ARG A 218 -7.22 -10.20 4.36
CA ARG A 218 -8.49 -10.53 5.01
C ARG A 218 -8.68 -9.88 6.38
N ASP A 219 -7.72 -10.05 7.25
CA ASP A 219 -7.73 -9.54 8.62
C ASP A 219 -6.35 -9.70 9.30
N ILE A 220 -6.27 -9.36 10.57
CA ILE A 220 -5.05 -9.45 11.38
C ILE A 220 -4.44 -10.86 11.39
N HIS A 221 -5.23 -11.93 11.36
CA HIS A 221 -4.73 -13.31 11.37
C HIS A 221 -3.96 -13.60 10.07
N GLU A 222 -4.44 -13.09 8.95
CA GLU A 222 -3.76 -13.25 7.66
C GLU A 222 -2.54 -12.34 7.54
N VAL A 223 -2.54 -11.13 8.15
CA VAL A 223 -1.31 -10.31 8.28
C VAL A 223 -0.22 -11.11 8.98
N PHE A 224 -0.54 -11.79 10.09
CA PHE A 224 0.44 -12.59 10.84
C PHE A 224 0.84 -13.85 10.08
N GLY A 225 -0.10 -14.60 9.52
CA GLY A 225 0.18 -15.81 8.74
C GLY A 225 1.07 -15.52 7.54
N GLY A 226 0.72 -14.49 6.76
CA GLY A 226 1.50 -14.02 5.62
C GLY A 226 2.88 -13.51 6.01
N GLY A 227 2.97 -12.68 7.04
CA GLY A 227 4.25 -12.16 7.52
C GLY A 227 5.20 -13.24 8.02
N MET A 228 4.69 -14.22 8.73
CA MET A 228 5.47 -15.41 9.15
C MET A 228 5.92 -16.24 7.94
N HIS A 229 5.07 -16.38 6.93
CA HIS A 229 5.43 -17.04 5.68
C HIS A 229 6.58 -16.33 4.98
N MET A 230 6.47 -15.03 4.77
CA MET A 230 7.52 -14.21 4.15
C MET A 230 8.86 -14.35 4.91
N SER A 231 8.81 -14.33 6.24
CA SER A 231 10.00 -14.52 7.08
C SER A 231 10.60 -15.93 6.91
N ARG A 232 9.79 -16.99 6.81
CA ARG A 232 10.28 -18.36 6.53
C ARG A 232 10.89 -18.50 5.13
N CYS A 233 10.38 -17.74 4.16
CA CYS A 233 10.95 -17.66 2.80
C CYS A 233 12.24 -16.83 2.73
N GLY A 234 12.66 -16.21 3.85
CA GLY A 234 13.89 -15.43 3.95
C GLY A 234 13.77 -13.97 3.54
N TRP A 235 12.54 -13.47 3.34
CA TRP A 235 12.31 -12.07 3.03
C TRP A 235 12.48 -11.19 4.26
N LYS A 236 13.16 -10.08 4.09
CA LYS A 236 13.51 -9.21 5.20
C LYS A 236 12.34 -8.32 5.61
N THR A 237 11.95 -8.44 6.89
CA THR A 237 11.06 -7.49 7.53
C THR A 237 11.77 -6.15 7.70
N GLN A 238 11.18 -5.08 7.20
CA GLN A 238 11.66 -3.72 7.49
C GLN A 238 11.00 -3.21 8.78
N LEU A 239 9.69 -3.40 8.91
CA LEU A 239 8.93 -3.00 10.10
C LEU A 239 7.72 -3.91 10.27
N GLY A 240 7.43 -4.33 11.49
CA GLY A 240 6.21 -5.06 11.82
C GLY A 240 6.44 -6.42 12.47
N PRO A 241 5.36 -7.17 12.78
CA PRO A 241 4.00 -6.65 12.70
C PRO A 241 3.80 -5.48 13.65
N GLY A 242 2.87 -4.59 13.32
CA GLY A 242 2.62 -3.39 14.10
C GLY A 242 1.22 -2.81 13.89
N LYS A 243 0.95 -1.69 14.56
CA LYS A 243 -0.30 -0.95 14.43
C LYS A 243 -0.02 0.53 14.24
N HIS A 244 -0.70 1.14 13.27
CA HIS A 244 -0.67 2.59 13.09
C HIS A 244 -1.60 3.30 14.09
N PRO A 245 -1.18 4.45 14.69
CA PRO A 245 -2.09 5.31 15.43
C PRO A 245 -3.04 6.09 14.51
N ILE A 246 -2.60 6.35 13.27
CA ILE A 246 -3.41 6.91 12.19
C ILE A 246 -3.90 5.74 11.35
N SER A 247 -5.16 5.74 10.96
CA SER A 247 -5.84 4.65 10.23
C SER A 247 -6.15 3.38 11.04
N SER A 248 -5.60 3.20 12.24
CA SER A 248 -5.76 1.99 13.08
C SER A 248 -5.20 0.69 12.49
N ALA A 249 -4.76 0.70 11.24
CA ALA A 249 -4.37 -0.49 10.51
C ALA A 249 -3.28 -1.30 11.21
N ILE A 250 -3.43 -2.61 11.17
CA ILE A 250 -2.40 -3.59 11.53
C ILE A 250 -1.60 -3.89 10.29
N PHE A 251 -0.28 -3.84 10.39
CA PHE A 251 0.61 -3.85 9.23
C PHE A 251 1.82 -4.78 9.39
N TRP A 252 2.45 -5.14 8.24
CA TRP A 252 3.76 -5.77 8.18
C TRP A 252 4.46 -5.41 6.85
N TYR A 253 5.63 -4.75 6.94
CA TYR A 253 6.42 -4.27 5.80
C TYR A 253 7.61 -5.16 5.48
N PHE A 254 7.84 -5.40 4.19
CA PHE A 254 8.96 -6.18 3.66
C PHE A 254 9.76 -5.37 2.65
N GLU A 255 11.09 -5.55 2.64
CA GLU A 255 11.93 -5.04 1.57
C GLU A 255 11.52 -5.71 0.25
N ASN A 256 11.19 -4.89 -0.76
CA ASN A 256 10.64 -5.36 -2.03
C ASN A 256 11.70 -5.27 -3.13
N PRO A 257 12.03 -6.38 -3.83
CA PRO A 257 12.99 -6.35 -4.94
C PRO A 257 12.53 -5.49 -6.13
N ALA A 258 11.24 -5.18 -6.23
CA ALA A 258 10.72 -4.25 -7.23
C ALA A 258 10.89 -2.77 -6.84
N GLY A 259 11.49 -2.50 -5.69
CA GLY A 259 11.75 -1.16 -5.15
C GLY A 259 10.92 -0.83 -3.92
N ALA A 260 11.53 -0.06 -3.02
CA ALA A 260 10.92 0.39 -1.77
C ALA A 260 10.37 -0.77 -0.91
N LEU A 261 9.15 -0.66 -0.37
CA LEU A 261 8.57 -1.67 0.51
C LEU A 261 7.25 -2.21 -0.06
N ALA A 262 6.91 -3.44 0.32
CA ALA A 262 5.58 -4.00 0.17
C ALA A 262 4.98 -4.24 1.56
N GLU A 263 3.71 -3.91 1.73
CA GLU A 263 2.99 -3.98 2.99
C GLU A 263 1.81 -4.92 2.90
N TYR A 264 1.63 -5.80 3.89
CA TYR A 264 0.32 -6.34 4.22
C TYR A 264 -0.34 -5.45 5.25
N TYR A 265 -1.62 -5.14 5.06
CA TYR A 265 -2.40 -4.46 6.09
C TYR A 265 -3.85 -4.93 6.16
N ALA A 266 -4.45 -4.74 7.32
CA ALA A 266 -5.85 -5.02 7.61
C ALA A 266 -6.36 -4.15 8.77
N ASP A 267 -7.68 -4.17 9.03
CA ASP A 267 -8.33 -3.48 10.15
C ASP A 267 -8.17 -1.95 10.08
N GLU A 268 -8.21 -1.40 8.87
CA GLU A 268 -8.16 0.04 8.62
C GLU A 268 -9.50 0.71 8.97
N ASP A 269 -9.44 1.95 9.46
CA ASP A 269 -10.63 2.78 9.70
C ASP A 269 -11.42 2.98 8.40
N VAL A 270 -12.72 2.79 8.46
CA VAL A 270 -13.65 3.12 7.36
C VAL A 270 -14.23 4.51 7.60
N LEU A 271 -13.98 5.42 6.67
CA LEU A 271 -14.42 6.80 6.74
C LEU A 271 -15.67 7.04 5.89
N THR A 272 -16.39 8.09 6.22
CA THR A 272 -17.57 8.54 5.48
C THR A 272 -17.46 10.04 5.18
N GLU A 273 -18.49 10.60 4.53
CA GLU A 273 -18.63 12.04 4.31
C GLU A 273 -18.68 12.88 5.60
N ASN A 274 -18.97 12.23 6.74
CA ASN A 274 -19.00 12.89 8.05
C ASN A 274 -17.62 12.98 8.73
N TRP A 275 -16.60 12.38 8.12
CA TRP A 275 -15.25 12.41 8.68
C TRP A 275 -14.65 13.81 8.60
N THR A 276 -14.17 14.31 9.73
CA THR A 276 -13.40 15.55 9.80
C THR A 276 -11.92 15.19 9.88
N PRO A 277 -11.09 15.64 8.93
CA PRO A 277 -9.65 15.37 8.94
C PRO A 277 -8.97 15.80 10.23
N ARG A 278 -8.16 14.93 10.80
CA ARG A 278 -7.41 15.16 12.04
C ARG A 278 -5.98 15.61 11.70
N ASP A 279 -5.40 16.43 12.57
CA ASP A 279 -4.01 16.83 12.50
C ASP A 279 -3.19 16.09 13.56
N PHE A 280 -2.14 15.42 13.13
CA PHE A 280 -1.22 14.68 14.00
C PHE A 280 0.12 15.39 14.05
N GLN A 281 0.73 15.47 15.23
CA GLN A 281 2.08 16.01 15.35
C GLN A 281 3.10 14.96 14.95
N PRO A 282 4.05 15.29 14.06
CA PRO A 282 5.16 14.39 13.74
C PRO A 282 5.98 14.05 15.00
N GLY A 283 6.39 12.81 15.11
CA GLY A 283 7.21 12.37 16.24
C GLY A 283 7.58 10.89 16.14
N PRO A 284 8.47 10.41 17.02
CA PRO A 284 8.97 9.03 16.96
C PRO A 284 7.88 7.96 17.07
N THR A 285 6.76 8.26 17.72
CA THR A 285 5.63 7.35 17.89
C THR A 285 4.46 7.64 16.95
N ALA A 286 4.62 8.60 16.04
CA ALA A 286 3.54 9.02 15.14
C ALA A 286 3.29 7.99 14.04
N PHE A 287 4.32 7.24 13.62
CA PHE A 287 4.21 6.25 12.57
C PHE A 287 3.60 4.93 13.07
N ALA A 288 4.06 4.41 14.21
CA ALA A 288 3.53 3.17 14.78
C ALA A 288 3.20 3.35 16.26
N GLU A 289 2.00 2.92 16.66
CA GLU A 289 1.61 2.84 18.07
C GLU A 289 2.46 1.77 18.78
N TRP A 290 2.66 0.65 18.08
CA TRP A 290 3.58 -0.42 18.45
C TRP A 290 4.04 -1.17 17.21
N ALA A 291 5.24 -1.74 17.26
CA ALA A 291 5.76 -2.69 16.28
C ALA A 291 6.71 -3.66 16.97
N ILE A 292 6.84 -4.89 16.44
CA ILE A 292 7.70 -5.93 17.04
C ILE A 292 9.11 -5.83 16.50
N THR A 293 9.28 -5.64 15.19
CA THR A 293 10.59 -5.59 14.53
C THR A 293 10.70 -4.33 13.69
N GLY A 294 11.90 -3.77 13.63
CA GLY A 294 12.22 -2.60 12.83
C GLY A 294 11.74 -1.30 13.47
N GLY A 295 11.79 -0.27 12.70
CA GLY A 295 11.37 1.09 13.03
C GLY A 295 12.19 2.04 12.20
N ILE A 296 11.53 2.96 11.49
CA ILE A 296 12.23 3.96 10.67
C ILE A 296 13.14 4.85 11.54
N ASP A 297 12.79 4.98 12.80
CA ASP A 297 13.48 5.81 13.79
C ASP A 297 13.99 5.03 15.03
N GLY A 298 13.77 3.70 15.09
CA GLY A 298 14.13 2.88 16.24
C GLY A 298 13.35 3.19 17.53
N ASN A 299 12.35 4.07 17.49
CA ASN A 299 11.68 4.65 18.64
C ASN A 299 10.16 4.49 18.61
N THR A 300 9.63 3.38 18.13
CA THR A 300 8.20 3.14 18.31
C THR A 300 7.88 2.99 19.81
N ARG A 301 6.67 3.35 20.20
CA ARG A 301 6.24 3.50 21.61
C ARG A 301 6.57 2.32 22.54
N ARG A 302 6.83 1.12 22.01
CA ARG A 302 7.19 -0.10 22.75
C ARG A 302 8.54 -0.71 22.35
N GLN A 303 9.23 -0.11 21.39
CA GLN A 303 10.60 -0.46 21.02
C GLN A 303 11.65 0.42 21.71
N GLN A 304 11.35 1.05 22.81
CA GLN A 304 12.45 1.40 23.73
C GLN A 304 13.17 0.09 24.01
N ALA A 305 14.44 0.06 23.62
CA ALA A 305 15.30 -1.07 23.69
C ALA A 305 14.88 -2.00 24.83
N ALA A 306 14.22 -3.09 24.52
CA ALA A 306 14.38 -4.26 25.33
C ALA A 306 15.89 -4.45 25.34
N GLY A 307 16.54 -4.03 26.42
CA GLY A 307 17.94 -4.34 26.60
C GLY A 307 18.09 -5.78 26.17
N GLU A 308 19.16 -6.10 25.45
CA GLU A 308 19.44 -7.43 24.90
C GLU A 308 18.73 -8.48 25.71
N ALA A 309 17.93 -9.34 25.05
CA ALA A 309 17.34 -10.46 25.78
C ALA A 309 18.51 -11.22 26.42
N PRO A 310 18.79 -11.01 27.70
CA PRO A 310 20.02 -11.53 28.25
C PRO A 310 19.79 -13.03 28.38
N ASP A 311 20.67 -13.80 27.86
CA ASP A 311 20.88 -15.20 28.25
C ASP A 311 19.93 -16.28 27.73
N GLY A 312 19.10 -16.00 26.72
CA GLY A 312 18.23 -17.04 26.11
C GLY A 312 17.20 -17.66 27.07
N LYS A 313 16.91 -17.05 28.21
CA LYS A 313 15.91 -17.54 29.16
C LYS A 313 14.51 -17.09 28.78
N PHE A 314 13.55 -17.96 28.96
CA PHE A 314 12.14 -17.61 28.86
C PHE A 314 11.77 -16.52 29.89
N ILE A 315 10.78 -15.71 29.57
CA ILE A 315 10.29 -14.65 30.46
C ILE A 315 9.82 -15.19 31.82
N THR A 316 9.36 -16.44 31.84
CA THR A 316 8.97 -17.20 33.03
C THR A 316 10.13 -17.55 33.95
N ASP A 317 11.36 -17.61 33.43
CA ASP A 317 12.56 -17.94 34.22
C ASP A 317 13.11 -16.71 34.98
N ARG A 318 12.43 -15.57 34.85
CA ARG A 318 12.80 -14.28 35.46
C ARG A 318 11.92 -13.89 36.66
N ARG A 319 10.99 -14.78 37.07
CA ARG A 319 10.11 -14.54 38.22
C ARG A 319 10.69 -15.14 39.48
#